data_62ecada1b9d8031c66e3f1f4e73282c2
#
_entry.id   62ecada1b9d8031c66e3f1f4e73282c2
#
_cell.length_a   1.000
_cell.length_b   1.000
_cell.length_c   1.000
_cell.angle_alpha   90.00
_cell.angle_beta   90.00
_cell.angle_gamma   90.00
#
_symmetry.space_group_name_H-M   'P 1'
#
loop_
_entity.id
_entity.type
_entity.pdbx_description
1 polymer ?
#
loop_
_entity_poly.entity_id
_entity_poly.type
_entity_poly.pdbx_seq_one_letter_code
_entity_poly.pdbx_strand_id
1 'polypeptide(L)'
;ALKSEVGLPIDVHSHCSSGMASMTYLKAIEAGADIVDCANSAISLGSSQPPEESIIVSLSGTKYNTNLNAKLLKPVATILKDLLKEYSKVANPIAVDTDVLNYQVPGGMISNLKVQLKQSNSESRLQEILNEVPNVRKDLGYPPLVTPMSQMVGTQSTLNVITGKRYSQIPKEVRSYIHGDYGKPSGEISPELKSMVMGDEEVFTGRP
;
A
#
# COMPACT_ATOMS: atom_id res chain seq x y z
N ALA A 1 -13.65 -8.50 14.20
CA ALA A 1 -13.13 -7.54 15.18
C ALA A 1 -13.63 -6.13 14.89
N LEU A 2 -13.22 -5.43 13.80
CA LEU A 2 -13.65 -4.02 13.57
C LEU A 2 -15.18 -3.88 13.57
N LYS A 3 -15.90 -4.76 12.87
CA LYS A 3 -17.36 -4.67 12.76
C LYS A 3 -18.09 -4.81 14.09
N SER A 4 -17.51 -5.50 15.07
CA SER A 4 -18.09 -5.63 16.42
C SER A 4 -17.81 -4.43 17.32
N GLU A 5 -16.77 -3.65 17.01
CA GLU A 5 -16.31 -2.54 17.87
C GLU A 5 -16.75 -1.18 17.33
N VAL A 6 -16.97 -1.07 16.01
CA VAL A 6 -17.26 0.20 15.35
C VAL A 6 -18.68 0.20 14.82
N GLY A 7 -19.51 1.15 15.27
CA GLY A 7 -20.90 1.34 14.80
C GLY A 7 -21.02 2.02 13.43
N LEU A 8 -19.92 2.09 12.65
CA LEU A 8 -19.88 2.71 11.32
C LEU A 8 -19.79 1.66 10.21
N PRO A 9 -20.15 2.01 8.96
CA PRO A 9 -19.86 1.16 7.82
C PRO A 9 -18.36 0.89 7.69
N ILE A 10 -18.01 -0.36 7.39
CA ILE A 10 -16.62 -0.78 7.16
C ILE A 10 -16.40 -0.88 5.65
N ASP A 11 -15.52 -0.04 5.15
CA ASP A 11 -15.03 -0.06 3.78
C ASP A 11 -13.67 -0.75 3.72
N VAL A 12 -13.50 -1.66 2.77
CA VAL A 12 -12.26 -2.41 2.58
C VAL A 12 -11.64 -2.09 1.24
N HIS A 13 -10.43 -1.52 1.31
CA HIS A 13 -9.61 -1.17 0.16
C HIS A 13 -8.36 -2.06 0.10
N SER A 14 -8.09 -2.65 -1.06
CA SER A 14 -6.90 -3.46 -1.31
C SER A 14 -6.50 -3.44 -2.78
N HIS A 15 -5.19 -3.35 -3.03
CA HIS A 15 -4.62 -3.48 -4.37
C HIS A 15 -4.37 -4.96 -4.73
N CYS A 16 -4.44 -5.28 -6.03
CA CYS A 16 -4.24 -6.63 -6.55
C CYS A 16 -2.78 -7.01 -6.80
N SER A 17 -1.81 -6.26 -6.27
CA SER A 17 -0.39 -6.45 -6.57
C SER A 17 0.09 -7.87 -6.35
N SER A 18 -0.38 -8.54 -5.30
CA SER A 18 -0.06 -9.95 -4.98
C SER A 18 -1.03 -10.97 -5.61
N GLY A 19 -2.07 -10.52 -6.29
CA GLY A 19 -3.16 -11.38 -6.79
C GLY A 19 -4.20 -11.80 -5.75
N MET A 20 -4.04 -11.44 -4.48
CA MET A 20 -4.89 -11.93 -3.39
C MET A 20 -6.13 -11.07 -3.12
N ALA A 21 -6.22 -9.86 -3.66
CA ALA A 21 -7.22 -8.87 -3.25
C ALA A 21 -8.68 -9.34 -3.42
N SER A 22 -9.01 -10.06 -4.50
CA SER A 22 -10.37 -10.61 -4.70
C SER A 22 -10.75 -11.62 -3.63
N MET A 23 -9.81 -12.48 -3.21
CA MET A 23 -10.02 -13.44 -2.12
C MET A 23 -10.14 -12.72 -0.76
N THR A 24 -9.35 -11.69 -0.57
CA THR A 24 -9.41 -10.83 0.62
C THR A 24 -10.76 -10.15 0.73
N TYR A 25 -11.30 -9.61 -0.37
CA TYR A 25 -12.63 -8.99 -0.39
C TYR A 25 -13.73 -9.98 -0.07
N LEU A 26 -13.69 -11.19 -0.65
CA LEU A 26 -14.67 -12.21 -0.33
C LEU A 26 -14.68 -12.53 1.17
N LYS A 27 -13.49 -12.69 1.77
CA LYS A 27 -13.37 -12.95 3.21
C LYS A 27 -13.78 -11.77 4.07
N ALA A 28 -13.51 -10.54 3.64
CA ALA A 28 -13.95 -9.33 4.33
C ALA A 28 -15.48 -9.20 4.30
N ILE A 29 -16.11 -9.45 3.17
CA ILE A 29 -17.58 -9.46 3.00
C ILE A 29 -18.21 -10.52 3.91
N GLU A 30 -17.67 -11.74 3.93
CA GLU A 30 -18.11 -12.81 4.83
C GLU A 30 -17.96 -12.42 6.31
N ALA A 31 -16.93 -11.64 6.64
CA ALA A 31 -16.69 -11.12 7.99
C ALA A 31 -17.48 -9.85 8.34
N GLY A 32 -18.34 -9.34 7.43
CA GLY A 32 -19.26 -8.23 7.65
C GLY A 32 -18.77 -6.87 7.17
N ALA A 33 -17.85 -6.80 6.23
CA ALA A 33 -17.57 -5.55 5.52
C ALA A 33 -18.81 -5.08 4.76
N ASP A 34 -19.07 -3.79 4.76
CA ASP A 34 -20.25 -3.18 4.14
C ASP A 34 -19.95 -2.72 2.71
N ILE A 35 -18.70 -2.30 2.45
CA ILE A 35 -18.24 -1.73 1.19
C ILE A 35 -16.90 -2.38 0.82
N VAL A 36 -16.66 -2.55 -0.47
CA VAL A 36 -15.36 -2.93 -1.04
C VAL A 36 -15.06 -2.08 -2.26
N ASP A 37 -13.85 -1.56 -2.34
CA ASP A 37 -13.40 -0.74 -3.48
C ASP A 37 -12.98 -1.61 -4.65
N CYS A 38 -13.62 -1.42 -5.78
CA CYS A 38 -13.33 -2.13 -7.01
C CYS A 38 -12.90 -1.17 -8.14
N ALA A 39 -12.31 -1.72 -9.19
CA ALA A 39 -12.04 -1.01 -10.41
C ALA A 39 -12.73 -1.69 -11.59
N ASN A 40 -13.07 -0.93 -12.64
CA ASN A 40 -13.58 -1.53 -13.86
C ASN A 40 -12.54 -2.48 -14.47
N SER A 41 -12.97 -3.58 -15.06
CA SER A 41 -12.08 -4.64 -15.58
C SER A 41 -11.03 -4.15 -16.59
N ALA A 42 -11.26 -3.01 -17.23
CA ALA A 42 -10.29 -2.41 -18.14
C ALA A 42 -9.04 -1.85 -17.45
N ILE A 43 -9.16 -1.45 -16.18
CA ILE A 43 -8.12 -0.77 -15.39
C ILE A 43 -7.87 -1.44 -14.03
N SER A 44 -8.38 -2.65 -13.85
CA SER A 44 -8.25 -3.44 -12.61
C SER A 44 -6.98 -4.28 -12.58
N LEU A 45 -6.73 -4.96 -11.47
CA LEU A 45 -5.60 -5.86 -11.20
C LEU A 45 -4.24 -5.14 -11.06
N GLY A 46 -3.19 -5.90 -10.80
CA GLY A 46 -1.85 -5.37 -10.57
C GLY A 46 -1.83 -4.31 -9.45
N SER A 47 -1.41 -3.10 -9.77
CA SER A 47 -1.42 -1.96 -8.83
C SER A 47 -2.79 -1.30 -8.65
N SER A 48 -3.84 -1.82 -9.26
CA SER A 48 -5.24 -1.39 -9.10
C SER A 48 -6.02 -2.38 -8.22
N GLN A 49 -7.32 -2.17 -8.08
CA GLN A 49 -8.23 -2.97 -7.27
C GLN A 49 -8.77 -4.19 -8.04
N PRO A 50 -9.51 -5.10 -7.37
CA PRO A 50 -10.23 -6.18 -8.03
C PRO A 50 -11.23 -5.69 -9.08
N PRO A 51 -11.43 -6.48 -10.17
CA PRO A 51 -12.44 -6.15 -11.17
C PRO A 51 -13.84 -6.17 -10.56
N GLU A 52 -14.57 -5.07 -10.66
CA GLU A 52 -15.94 -4.94 -10.14
C GLU A 52 -16.89 -6.00 -10.71
N GLU A 53 -16.78 -6.29 -12.02
CA GLU A 53 -17.62 -7.29 -12.68
C GLU A 53 -17.40 -8.69 -12.08
N SER A 54 -16.16 -9.02 -11.73
CA SER A 54 -15.84 -10.32 -11.11
C SER A 54 -16.42 -10.42 -9.70
N ILE A 55 -16.33 -9.36 -8.91
CA ILE A 55 -16.88 -9.31 -7.55
C ILE A 55 -18.41 -9.42 -7.60
N ILE A 56 -19.10 -8.65 -8.47
CA ILE A 56 -20.55 -8.70 -8.64
C ILE A 56 -21.03 -10.11 -8.99
N VAL A 57 -20.36 -10.75 -9.97
CA VAL A 57 -20.71 -12.10 -10.40
C VAL A 57 -20.45 -13.13 -9.30
N SER A 58 -19.33 -13.03 -8.58
CA SER A 58 -18.98 -13.94 -7.47
C SER A 58 -19.99 -13.87 -6.31
N LEU A 59 -20.62 -12.72 -6.10
CA LEU A 59 -21.62 -12.53 -5.04
C LEU A 59 -23.06 -12.84 -5.50
N SER A 60 -23.27 -13.01 -6.82
CA SER A 60 -24.60 -13.30 -7.37
C SER A 60 -25.16 -14.60 -6.81
N GLY A 61 -26.42 -14.59 -6.42
CA GLY A 61 -27.10 -15.76 -5.83
C GLY A 61 -26.71 -16.05 -4.39
N THR A 62 -25.83 -15.25 -3.77
CA THR A 62 -25.50 -15.34 -2.34
C THR A 62 -26.31 -14.31 -1.52
N LYS A 63 -26.26 -14.41 -0.20
CA LYS A 63 -26.84 -13.40 0.70
C LYS A 63 -26.15 -12.02 0.60
N TYR A 64 -25.02 -11.95 -0.08
CA TYR A 64 -24.24 -10.74 -0.28
C TYR A 64 -24.44 -10.14 -1.68
N ASN A 65 -25.47 -10.58 -2.41
CA ASN A 65 -25.76 -10.09 -3.75
C ASN A 65 -25.92 -8.56 -3.74
N THR A 66 -25.14 -7.89 -4.59
CA THR A 66 -25.12 -6.43 -4.69
C THR A 66 -26.34 -5.86 -5.43
N ASN A 67 -27.09 -6.70 -6.15
CA ASN A 67 -28.19 -6.30 -7.06
C ASN A 67 -27.74 -5.38 -8.20
N LEU A 68 -26.43 -5.22 -8.44
CA LEU A 68 -25.91 -4.46 -9.58
C LEU A 68 -25.98 -5.29 -10.87
N ASN A 69 -26.20 -4.61 -11.97
CA ASN A 69 -26.27 -5.23 -13.29
C ASN A 69 -24.90 -5.21 -13.98
N ALA A 70 -24.13 -6.29 -13.85
CA ALA A 70 -22.81 -6.43 -14.47
C ALA A 70 -22.82 -6.21 -16.00
N LYS A 71 -23.94 -6.44 -16.70
CA LYS A 71 -24.03 -6.22 -18.16
C LYS A 71 -23.91 -4.74 -18.53
N LEU A 72 -24.29 -3.83 -17.64
CA LEU A 72 -24.18 -2.38 -17.87
C LEU A 72 -22.73 -1.88 -17.76
N LEU A 73 -21.84 -2.63 -17.13
CA LEU A 73 -20.42 -2.29 -16.98
C LEU A 73 -19.61 -2.59 -18.24
N LYS A 74 -20.06 -3.54 -19.07
CA LYS A 74 -19.36 -3.92 -20.30
C LYS A 74 -19.14 -2.78 -21.30
N PRO A 75 -20.12 -1.92 -21.61
CA PRO A 75 -19.90 -0.73 -22.44
C PRO A 75 -18.86 0.21 -21.86
N VAL A 76 -18.85 0.42 -20.54
CA VAL A 76 -17.85 1.25 -19.85
C VAL A 76 -16.46 0.64 -20.02
N ALA A 77 -16.30 -0.66 -19.80
CA ALA A 77 -15.03 -1.34 -19.99
C ALA A 77 -14.52 -1.23 -21.44
N THR A 78 -15.42 -1.25 -22.44
CA THR A 78 -15.05 -1.09 -23.84
C THR A 78 -14.49 0.31 -24.10
N ILE A 79 -15.19 1.36 -23.64
CA ILE A 79 -14.73 2.75 -23.79
C ILE A 79 -13.37 2.95 -23.12
N LEU A 80 -13.21 2.45 -21.87
CA LEU A 80 -11.94 2.55 -21.14
C LEU A 80 -10.81 1.81 -21.85
N LYS A 81 -11.05 0.63 -22.41
CA LYS A 81 -10.05 -0.11 -23.18
C LYS A 81 -9.61 0.65 -24.44
N ASP A 82 -10.53 1.32 -25.12
CA ASP A 82 -10.21 2.11 -26.31
C ASP A 82 -9.37 3.35 -25.93
N LEU A 83 -9.74 4.05 -24.85
CA LEU A 83 -8.93 5.14 -24.31
C LEU A 83 -7.52 4.68 -23.91
N LEU A 84 -7.39 3.53 -23.25
CA LEU A 84 -6.10 2.99 -22.84
C LEU A 84 -5.17 2.67 -24.02
N LYS A 85 -5.68 2.39 -25.22
CA LYS A 85 -4.83 2.22 -26.41
C LYS A 85 -4.03 3.47 -26.74
N GLU A 86 -4.59 4.64 -26.52
CA GLU A 86 -3.91 5.92 -26.74
C GLU A 86 -2.82 6.17 -25.69
N TYR A 87 -3.01 5.66 -24.48
CA TYR A 87 -2.08 5.82 -23.34
C TYR A 87 -1.19 4.59 -23.09
N SER A 88 -1.22 3.58 -23.97
CA SER A 88 -0.52 2.30 -23.77
C SER A 88 1.00 2.41 -23.57
N LYS A 89 1.62 3.52 -24.02
CA LYS A 89 3.04 3.79 -23.79
C LYS A 89 3.38 4.16 -22.33
N VAL A 90 2.38 4.49 -21.54
CA VAL A 90 2.52 4.93 -20.14
C VAL A 90 1.96 3.88 -19.17
N ALA A 91 1.06 3.01 -19.64
CA ALA A 91 0.44 2.00 -18.81
C ALA A 91 1.45 0.88 -18.48
N ASN A 92 1.71 0.70 -17.19
CA ASN A 92 2.42 -0.50 -16.73
C ASN A 92 1.61 -1.76 -17.07
N PRO A 93 2.26 -2.85 -17.48
CA PRO A 93 1.55 -4.11 -17.69
C PRO A 93 0.84 -4.53 -16.42
N ILE A 94 -0.39 -5.01 -16.56
CA ILE A 94 -1.18 -5.60 -15.49
C ILE A 94 -0.50 -6.91 -15.08
N ALA A 95 0.37 -6.86 -14.09
CA ALA A 95 1.11 -8.00 -13.61
C ALA A 95 0.81 -8.23 -12.12
N VAL A 96 0.69 -9.49 -11.75
CA VAL A 96 0.71 -9.95 -10.37
C VAL A 96 2.16 -10.25 -10.01
N ASP A 97 2.61 -9.68 -8.92
CA ASP A 97 3.95 -9.90 -8.36
C ASP A 97 3.82 -10.45 -6.93
N THR A 98 4.09 -11.73 -6.76
CA THR A 98 4.01 -12.38 -5.44
C THR A 98 5.17 -12.03 -4.53
N ASP A 99 6.23 -11.44 -5.03
CA ASP A 99 7.36 -10.97 -4.21
C ASP A 99 6.95 -9.87 -3.23
N VAL A 100 5.86 -9.13 -3.54
CA VAL A 100 5.28 -8.17 -2.60
C VAL A 100 4.88 -8.82 -1.26
N LEU A 101 4.56 -10.11 -1.25
CA LEU A 101 4.25 -10.86 -0.02
C LEU A 101 5.50 -11.11 0.83
N ASN A 102 6.65 -11.31 0.19
CA ASN A 102 7.93 -11.53 0.86
C ASN A 102 8.46 -10.24 1.49
N TYR A 103 8.39 -9.13 0.76
CA TYR A 103 8.87 -7.82 1.23
C TYR A 103 7.84 -7.05 2.05
N GLN A 104 6.57 -7.50 2.06
CA GLN A 104 5.45 -6.80 2.70
C GLN A 104 5.30 -5.34 2.20
N VAL A 105 5.67 -5.09 0.95
CA VAL A 105 5.69 -3.75 0.33
C VAL A 105 4.48 -3.62 -0.60
N PRO A 106 3.63 -2.60 -0.39
CA PRO A 106 2.51 -2.33 -1.30
C PRO A 106 2.99 -2.02 -2.72
N GLY A 107 2.24 -2.51 -3.73
CA GLY A 107 2.61 -2.32 -5.15
C GLY A 107 2.79 -0.86 -5.56
N GLY A 108 1.98 0.06 -5.02
CA GLY A 108 2.16 1.49 -5.23
C GLY A 108 3.50 2.02 -4.72
N MET A 109 3.98 1.50 -3.59
CA MET A 109 5.30 1.85 -3.07
C MET A 109 6.43 1.35 -3.99
N ILE A 110 6.34 0.12 -4.50
CA ILE A 110 7.33 -0.44 -5.44
C ILE A 110 7.37 0.41 -6.72
N SER A 111 6.22 0.79 -7.25
CA SER A 111 6.13 1.64 -8.44
C SER A 111 6.83 2.99 -8.22
N ASN A 112 6.59 3.63 -7.08
CA ASN A 112 7.24 4.89 -6.71
C ASN A 112 8.77 4.73 -6.54
N LEU A 113 9.22 3.66 -5.88
CA LEU A 113 10.64 3.35 -5.74
C LEU A 113 11.32 3.17 -7.10
N LYS A 114 10.70 2.42 -8.03
CA LYS A 114 11.22 2.23 -9.39
C LYS A 114 11.40 3.56 -10.12
N VAL A 115 10.43 4.47 -10.02
CA VAL A 115 10.52 5.81 -10.63
C VAL A 115 11.66 6.61 -10.02
N GLN A 116 11.79 6.66 -8.71
CA GLN A 116 12.87 7.39 -8.02
C GLN A 116 14.25 6.83 -8.38
N LEU A 117 14.40 5.49 -8.39
CA LEU A 117 15.66 4.85 -8.74
C LEU A 117 16.06 5.08 -10.20
N LYS A 118 15.09 5.11 -11.11
CA LYS A 118 15.34 5.48 -12.51
C LYS A 118 15.86 6.90 -12.65
N GLN A 119 15.32 7.85 -11.90
CA GLN A 119 15.80 9.23 -11.88
C GLN A 119 17.23 9.38 -11.34
N SER A 120 17.63 8.48 -10.45
CA SER A 120 18.98 8.45 -9.84
C SER A 120 19.95 7.47 -10.51
N ASN A 121 19.56 6.83 -11.62
CA ASN A 121 20.33 5.76 -12.29
C ASN A 121 20.76 4.62 -11.33
N SER A 122 19.91 4.29 -10.39
CA SER A 122 20.20 3.31 -9.31
C SER A 122 19.26 2.12 -9.33
N GLU A 123 18.65 1.79 -10.47
CA GLU A 123 17.63 0.73 -10.63
C GLU A 123 18.16 -0.66 -10.22
N SER A 124 19.46 -0.92 -10.41
CA SER A 124 20.10 -2.18 -10.00
C SER A 124 20.06 -2.43 -8.48
N ARG A 125 19.83 -1.40 -7.67
CA ARG A 125 19.78 -1.50 -6.22
C ARG A 125 18.37 -1.73 -5.66
N LEU A 126 17.35 -1.85 -6.53
CA LEU A 126 15.96 -2.04 -6.09
C LEU A 126 15.82 -3.22 -5.12
N GLN A 127 16.46 -4.35 -5.42
CA GLN A 127 16.38 -5.54 -4.59
C GLN A 127 16.95 -5.33 -3.18
N GLU A 128 18.08 -4.62 -3.08
CA GLU A 128 18.69 -4.30 -1.79
C GLU A 128 17.79 -3.40 -0.96
N ILE A 129 17.12 -2.42 -1.61
CA ILE A 129 16.18 -1.51 -0.96
C ILE A 129 14.94 -2.26 -0.49
N LEU A 130 14.37 -3.15 -1.29
CA LEU A 130 13.23 -3.97 -0.90
C LEU A 130 13.55 -4.86 0.30
N ASN A 131 14.76 -5.40 0.37
CA ASN A 131 15.25 -6.17 1.53
C ASN A 131 15.43 -5.32 2.79
N GLU A 132 15.70 -4.02 2.65
CA GLU A 132 15.87 -3.09 3.77
C GLU A 132 14.54 -2.56 4.32
N VAL A 133 13.47 -2.55 3.51
CA VAL A 133 12.14 -2.05 3.93
C VAL A 133 11.61 -2.73 5.20
N PRO A 134 11.63 -4.07 5.34
CA PRO A 134 11.18 -4.73 6.56
C PRO A 134 11.99 -4.31 7.81
N ASN A 135 13.29 -4.09 7.65
CA ASN A 135 14.16 -3.66 8.74
C ASN A 135 13.82 -2.23 9.21
N VAL A 136 13.71 -1.30 8.26
CA VAL A 136 13.32 0.08 8.58
C VAL A 136 11.92 0.12 9.18
N ARG A 137 10.98 -0.66 8.64
CA ARG A 137 9.63 -0.76 9.18
C ARG A 137 9.62 -1.27 10.62
N LYS A 138 10.43 -2.27 10.92
CA LYS A 138 10.60 -2.79 12.29
C LYS A 138 11.15 -1.72 13.21
N ASP A 139 12.23 -1.06 12.82
CA ASP A 139 12.89 -0.02 13.64
C ASP A 139 11.97 1.16 13.93
N LEU A 140 11.02 1.46 13.04
CA LEU A 140 10.01 2.51 13.22
C LEU A 140 8.74 2.03 13.96
N GLY A 141 8.73 0.83 14.56
CA GLY A 141 7.59 0.33 15.32
C GLY A 141 6.43 -0.11 14.43
N TYR A 142 6.72 -0.69 13.26
CA TYR A 142 5.76 -1.28 12.33
C TYR A 142 4.65 -0.32 11.85
N PRO A 143 4.98 0.87 11.33
CA PRO A 143 3.96 1.75 10.76
C PRO A 143 3.20 1.03 9.65
N PRO A 144 1.89 1.33 9.48
CA PRO A 144 1.13 0.84 8.34
C PRO A 144 1.73 1.38 7.04
N LEU A 145 1.94 0.52 6.03
CA LEU A 145 2.55 0.93 4.77
C LEU A 145 1.51 1.56 3.81
N VAL A 146 0.84 2.59 4.30
CA VAL A 146 -0.04 3.48 3.53
C VAL A 146 0.55 4.88 3.50
N THR A 147 0.11 5.73 2.57
CA THR A 147 0.56 7.14 2.50
C THR A 147 0.17 7.90 3.78
N PRO A 148 1.06 8.67 4.40
CA PRO A 148 2.44 9.00 3.98
C PRO A 148 3.51 8.02 4.49
N MET A 149 3.17 7.06 5.38
CA MET A 149 4.14 6.18 6.05
C MET A 149 4.94 5.31 5.08
N SER A 150 4.29 4.80 4.03
CA SER A 150 4.98 4.00 3.00
C SER A 150 6.08 4.79 2.29
N GLN A 151 5.85 6.08 2.03
CA GLN A 151 6.86 6.95 1.42
C GLN A 151 8.03 7.19 2.37
N MET A 152 7.74 7.46 3.64
CA MET A 152 8.75 7.66 4.68
C MET A 152 9.65 6.43 4.83
N VAL A 153 9.06 5.24 4.97
CA VAL A 153 9.81 3.97 5.07
C VAL A 153 10.62 3.72 3.80
N GLY A 154 10.04 3.93 2.61
CA GLY A 154 10.74 3.75 1.33
C GLY A 154 11.92 4.70 1.16
N THR A 155 11.76 5.96 1.48
CA THR A 155 12.84 6.96 1.40
C THR A 155 13.97 6.62 2.36
N GLN A 156 13.67 6.27 3.61
CA GLN A 156 14.70 5.88 4.57
C GLN A 156 15.43 4.61 4.13
N SER A 157 14.72 3.61 3.63
CA SER A 157 15.34 2.37 3.12
C SER A 157 16.28 2.67 1.95
N THR A 158 15.86 3.54 1.05
CA THR A 158 16.68 4.00 -0.08
C THR A 158 17.95 4.70 0.39
N LEU A 159 17.85 5.62 1.35
CA LEU A 159 19.01 6.32 1.90
C LEU A 159 19.99 5.37 2.61
N ASN A 160 19.47 4.43 3.40
CA ASN A 160 20.32 3.43 4.08
C ASN A 160 21.15 2.64 3.07
N VAL A 161 20.54 2.21 1.97
CA VAL A 161 21.20 1.43 0.93
C VAL A 161 22.17 2.31 0.13
N ILE A 162 21.75 3.48 -0.35
CA ILE A 162 22.60 4.34 -1.20
C ILE A 162 23.83 4.82 -0.45
N THR A 163 23.69 5.23 0.80
CA THR A 163 24.82 5.71 1.61
C THR A 163 25.72 4.58 2.15
N GLY A 164 25.25 3.34 2.08
CA GLY A 164 25.96 2.17 2.64
C GLY A 164 26.02 2.16 4.18
N LYS A 165 25.35 3.09 4.84
CA LYS A 165 25.28 3.19 6.31
C LYS A 165 23.88 3.54 6.77
N ARG A 166 23.27 2.63 7.54
CA ARG A 166 21.92 2.81 8.07
C ARG A 166 21.83 4.08 8.92
N TYR A 167 20.78 4.87 8.67
CA TYR A 167 20.48 6.11 9.41
C TYR A 167 21.58 7.17 9.44
N SER A 168 22.55 7.12 8.50
CA SER A 168 23.52 8.20 8.32
C SER A 168 22.88 9.49 7.82
N GLN A 169 21.75 9.34 7.12
CA GLN A 169 20.87 10.44 6.72
C GLN A 169 19.43 10.07 7.10
N ILE A 170 18.78 10.97 7.82
CA ILE A 170 17.42 10.77 8.31
C ILE A 170 16.55 11.93 7.81
N PRO A 171 15.56 11.67 6.92
CA PRO A 171 14.61 12.68 6.43
C PRO A 171 13.81 13.34 7.55
N LYS A 172 13.35 14.55 7.28
CA LYS A 172 12.53 15.32 8.21
C LYS A 172 11.28 14.53 8.65
N GLU A 173 10.63 13.86 7.72
CA GLU A 173 9.41 13.07 7.95
C GLU A 173 9.66 11.92 8.94
N VAL A 174 10.82 11.25 8.85
CA VAL A 174 11.22 10.20 9.79
C VAL A 174 11.48 10.78 11.17
N ARG A 175 12.11 11.95 11.25
CA ARG A 175 12.34 12.65 12.52
C ARG A 175 11.03 13.05 13.17
N SER A 176 10.12 13.70 12.41
CA SER A 176 8.79 14.07 12.88
C SER A 176 7.96 12.86 13.33
N TYR A 177 8.07 11.72 12.64
CA TYR A 177 7.40 10.50 13.06
C TYR A 177 7.92 10.00 14.41
N ILE A 178 9.24 9.96 14.59
CA ILE A 178 9.89 9.53 15.86
C ILE A 178 9.59 10.51 16.98
N HIS A 179 9.50 11.80 16.68
CA HIS A 179 9.11 12.86 17.64
C HIS A 179 7.65 12.70 18.12
N GLY A 180 6.78 12.05 17.34
CA GLY A 180 5.38 11.83 17.71
C GLY A 180 4.38 12.71 16.97
N ASP A 181 4.82 13.51 15.99
CA ASP A 181 3.95 14.42 15.20
C ASP A 181 2.88 13.68 14.40
N TYR A 182 3.04 12.38 14.19
CA TYR A 182 2.07 11.50 13.50
C TYR A 182 1.22 10.67 14.48
N GLY A 183 1.27 10.97 15.78
CA GLY A 183 0.57 10.22 16.81
C GLY A 183 1.33 8.97 17.29
N LYS A 184 0.63 8.11 18.03
CA LYS A 184 1.24 6.93 18.66
C LYS A 184 1.60 5.87 17.60
N PRO A 185 2.85 5.40 17.54
CA PRO A 185 3.26 4.29 16.68
C PRO A 185 2.51 2.99 16.99
N SER A 186 2.37 2.10 16.00
CA SER A 186 1.72 0.79 16.16
C SER A 186 2.48 -0.14 17.09
N GLY A 187 3.80 -0.03 17.11
CA GLY A 187 4.71 -0.77 17.99
C GLY A 187 5.79 0.12 18.56
N GLU A 188 6.73 -0.47 19.27
CA GLU A 188 7.85 0.25 19.87
C GLU A 188 8.89 0.63 18.81
N ILE A 189 9.26 1.92 18.76
CA ILE A 189 10.37 2.41 17.92
C ILE A 189 11.69 1.92 18.54
N SER A 190 12.65 1.50 17.69
CA SER A 190 13.99 1.08 18.14
C SER A 190 14.59 2.12 19.10
N PRO A 191 14.99 1.71 20.31
CA PRO A 191 15.59 2.63 21.28
C PRO A 191 16.83 3.34 20.73
N GLU A 192 17.65 2.63 19.95
CA GLU A 192 18.87 3.18 19.35
C GLU A 192 18.52 4.29 18.35
N LEU A 193 17.51 4.03 17.49
CA LEU A 193 17.07 5.01 16.50
C LEU A 193 16.43 6.22 17.18
N LYS A 194 15.62 5.99 18.22
CA LYS A 194 15.00 7.05 19.01
C LYS A 194 16.05 7.93 19.67
N SER A 195 17.06 7.34 20.33
CA SER A 195 18.15 8.09 20.95
C SER A 195 18.97 8.87 19.91
N MET A 196 19.22 8.28 18.75
CA MET A 196 19.97 8.94 17.64
C MET A 196 19.24 10.18 17.11
N VAL A 197 17.90 10.16 17.07
CA VAL A 197 17.09 11.25 16.49
C VAL A 197 16.73 12.30 17.52
N MET A 198 16.34 11.88 18.71
CA MET A 198 15.78 12.74 19.77
C MET A 198 16.85 13.29 20.72
N GLY A 199 17.95 12.54 20.92
CA GLY A 199 18.89 12.89 21.99
C GLY A 199 18.15 12.96 23.34
N ASP A 200 18.15 14.14 23.95
CA ASP A 200 17.48 14.42 25.22
C ASP A 200 16.06 15.01 25.04
N GLU A 201 15.55 15.14 23.81
CA GLU A 201 14.22 15.67 23.53
C GLU A 201 13.12 14.69 23.96
N GLU A 202 12.04 15.21 24.52
CA GLU A 202 10.87 14.43 24.88
C GLU A 202 9.98 14.16 23.65
N VAL A 203 9.39 12.96 23.61
CA VAL A 203 8.40 12.60 22.57
C VAL A 203 7.14 13.42 22.77
N PHE A 204 6.65 14.04 21.71
CA PHE A 204 5.36 14.70 21.71
C PHE A 204 4.25 13.67 21.92
N THR A 205 3.45 13.86 22.97
CA THR A 205 2.35 12.95 23.34
C THR A 205 0.97 13.60 23.20
N GLY A 206 0.93 14.83 22.73
CA GLY A 206 -0.29 15.57 22.47
C GLY A 206 -1.05 15.06 21.23
N ARG A 207 -2.18 15.71 20.94
CA ARG A 207 -2.87 15.53 19.67
C ARG A 207 -2.22 16.46 18.65
N PRO A 208 -1.75 15.93 17.48
CA PRO A 208 -1.16 16.75 16.43
C PRO A 208 -2.16 17.74 15.82
#